data_77cd00516424b38442c1f112684d320f
#
_entry.id   77cd00516424b38442c1f112684d320f
#
_cell.length_a   1.000
_cell.length_b   1.000
_cell.length_c   1.000
_cell.angle_alpha   90.00
_cell.angle_beta   90.00
_cell.angle_gamma   90.00
#
_symmetry.space_group_name_H-M   'P 1'
#
loop_
_entity.id
_entity.type
_entity.pdbx_description
1 polymer ?
#
loop_
_entity_poly.entity_id
_entity_poly.type
_entity_poly.pdbx_seq_one_letter_code
_entity_poly.pdbx_strand_id
1 'polypeptide(L)'
;MAAPKEIVDLVDRFENNLASYKSGHYNETQVRREFVDPFFKALGWDVDNEQGFAEAYKDVIHEDAVKVGTTTKAPDYSFRIGGQRKFFLEAKKPSVDLKDDIHP
;
A
#
# COMPACT_ATOMS: atom_id res chain seq x y z
N MET A 1 13.82 18.77 4.90
CA MET A 1 13.22 18.67 3.56
C MET A 1 11.71 18.58 3.69
N ALA A 2 10.98 19.40 2.96
CA ALA A 2 9.51 19.35 3.02
C ALA A 2 8.98 18.11 2.29
N ALA A 3 7.88 17.55 2.77
CA ALA A 3 7.22 16.45 2.09
C ALA A 3 6.69 16.91 0.72
N PRO A 4 6.67 16.03 -0.29
CA PRO A 4 6.06 16.37 -1.58
C PRO A 4 4.61 16.83 -1.40
N LYS A 5 4.17 17.74 -2.27
CA LYS A 5 2.82 18.30 -2.19
C LYS A 5 1.76 17.21 -2.24
N GLU A 6 1.95 16.19 -3.07
CA GLU A 6 1.01 15.08 -3.22
C GLU A 6 0.80 14.32 -1.91
N ILE A 7 1.86 14.17 -1.12
CA ILE A 7 1.78 13.50 0.19
C ILE A 7 1.08 14.39 1.21
N VAL A 8 1.39 15.68 1.22
CA VAL A 8 0.71 16.65 2.09
C VAL A 8 -0.80 16.65 1.79
N ASP A 9 -1.15 16.65 0.52
CA ASP A 9 -2.56 16.62 0.10
C ASP A 9 -3.28 15.34 0.58
N LEU A 10 -2.59 14.20 0.57
CA LEU A 10 -3.17 12.95 1.09
C LEU A 10 -3.42 13.02 2.60
N VAL A 11 -2.48 13.57 3.35
CA VAL A 11 -2.62 13.73 4.80
C VAL A 11 -3.78 14.67 5.11
N ASP A 12 -3.86 15.80 4.42
CA ASP A 12 -4.93 16.78 4.61
C ASP A 12 -6.30 16.16 4.29
N ARG A 13 -6.39 15.41 3.19
CA ARG A 13 -7.63 14.73 2.81
C ARG A 13 -8.07 13.75 3.88
N PHE A 14 -7.13 12.96 4.43
CA PHE A 14 -7.45 12.01 5.47
C PHE A 14 -7.94 12.72 6.73
N GLU A 15 -7.25 13.75 7.17
CA GLU A 15 -7.63 14.52 8.37
C GLU A 15 -8.99 15.20 8.23
N ASN A 16 -9.25 15.78 7.06
CA ASN A 16 -10.50 16.50 6.81
C ASN A 16 -11.72 15.58 6.73
N ASN A 17 -11.51 14.28 6.48
CA ASN A 17 -12.58 13.31 6.32
C ASN A 17 -12.46 12.13 7.29
N LEU A 18 -11.77 12.33 8.40
CA LEU A 18 -11.42 11.26 9.33
C LEU A 18 -12.62 10.42 9.78
N ALA A 19 -13.73 11.07 10.13
CA ALA A 19 -14.92 10.35 10.60
C ALA A 19 -15.45 9.38 9.52
N SER A 20 -15.47 9.80 8.27
CA SER A 20 -15.88 8.97 7.15
C SER A 20 -14.99 7.76 6.98
N TYR A 21 -13.67 7.96 7.01
CA TYR A 21 -12.72 6.88 6.81
C TYR A 21 -12.72 5.88 7.97
N LYS A 22 -13.00 6.33 9.18
CA LYS A 22 -13.04 5.46 10.37
C LYS A 22 -14.41 4.83 10.62
N SER A 23 -15.38 5.05 9.76
CA SER A 23 -16.77 4.61 9.96
C SER A 23 -16.98 3.09 9.93
N GLY A 24 -16.02 2.32 9.46
CA GLY A 24 -16.16 0.88 9.26
C GLY A 24 -16.66 0.48 7.89
N HIS A 25 -17.20 1.42 7.12
CA HIS A 25 -17.63 1.19 5.73
C HIS A 25 -16.49 1.37 4.74
N TYR A 26 -15.41 2.03 5.15
CA TYR A 26 -14.24 2.28 4.34
C TYR A 26 -13.28 1.09 4.46
N ASN A 27 -13.12 0.34 3.38
CA ASN A 27 -12.39 -0.93 3.41
C ASN A 27 -10.94 -0.82 2.93
N GLU A 28 -10.20 -1.94 3.02
CA GLU A 28 -8.80 -2.00 2.62
C GLU A 28 -8.58 -1.67 1.15
N THR A 29 -9.48 -2.09 0.26
CA THR A 29 -9.36 -1.79 -1.17
C THR A 29 -9.44 -0.28 -1.42
N GLN A 30 -10.33 0.41 -0.71
CA GLN A 30 -10.45 1.86 -0.81
C GLN A 30 -9.20 2.55 -0.28
N VAL A 31 -8.66 2.08 0.85
CA VAL A 31 -7.39 2.60 1.40
C VAL A 31 -6.26 2.46 0.37
N ARG A 32 -6.16 1.30 -0.28
CA ARG A 32 -5.12 1.06 -1.26
C ARG A 32 -5.21 2.03 -2.43
N ARG A 33 -6.39 2.19 -3.00
CA ARG A 33 -6.61 3.04 -4.18
C ARG A 33 -6.49 4.53 -3.89
N GLU A 34 -6.99 4.95 -2.75
CA GLU A 34 -7.12 6.38 -2.45
C GLU A 34 -5.93 6.96 -1.68
N PHE A 35 -5.17 6.13 -0.96
CA PHE A 35 -4.05 6.59 -0.14
C PHE A 35 -2.74 5.87 -0.44
N VAL A 36 -2.72 4.54 -0.42
CA VAL A 36 -1.47 3.78 -0.56
C VAL A 36 -0.87 3.94 -1.96
N ASP A 37 -1.67 3.71 -3.00
CA ASP A 37 -1.19 3.84 -4.37
C ASP A 37 -0.70 5.26 -4.67
N PRO A 38 -1.47 6.33 -4.38
CA PRO A 38 -0.98 7.69 -4.59
C PRO A 38 0.27 8.02 -3.78
N PHE A 39 0.37 7.52 -2.55
CA PHE A 39 1.53 7.74 -1.69
C PHE A 39 2.81 7.19 -2.34
N PHE A 40 2.79 5.93 -2.77
CA PHE A 40 3.97 5.31 -3.37
C PHE A 40 4.27 5.87 -4.76
N LYS A 41 3.25 6.28 -5.52
CA LYS A 41 3.46 6.99 -6.79
C LYS A 41 4.20 8.31 -6.56
N ALA A 42 3.82 9.05 -5.52
CA ALA A 42 4.49 10.31 -5.17
C ALA A 42 5.95 10.10 -4.79
N LEU A 43 6.30 8.92 -4.26
CA LEU A 43 7.67 8.54 -3.94
C LEU A 43 8.45 8.03 -5.16
N GLY A 44 7.81 7.89 -6.31
CA GLY A 44 8.47 7.47 -7.55
C GLY A 44 8.31 6.01 -7.93
N TRP A 45 7.49 5.24 -7.20
CA TRP A 45 7.24 3.84 -7.55
C TRP A 45 6.23 3.74 -8.69
N ASP A 46 6.48 2.82 -9.62
CA ASP A 46 5.57 2.54 -10.73
C ASP A 46 4.50 1.53 -10.29
N VAL A 47 3.55 2.00 -9.50
CA VAL A 47 2.55 1.16 -8.82
C VAL A 47 1.66 0.42 -9.81
N ASP A 48 1.29 1.06 -10.93
CA ASP A 48 0.36 0.49 -11.92
C ASP A 48 1.07 -0.08 -13.15
N ASN A 49 2.39 -0.17 -13.11
CA ASN A 49 3.18 -0.63 -14.25
C ASN A 49 2.94 0.21 -15.51
N GLU A 50 2.93 1.52 -15.36
CA GLU A 50 2.72 2.44 -16.48
C GLU A 50 3.84 2.35 -17.52
N GLN A 51 5.03 1.91 -17.12
CA GLN A 51 6.16 1.69 -18.02
C GLN A 51 6.02 0.44 -18.87
N GLY A 52 5.06 -0.43 -18.55
CA GLY A 52 4.78 -1.61 -19.36
C GLY A 52 5.81 -2.73 -19.27
N PHE A 53 6.43 -2.92 -18.10
CA PHE A 53 7.38 -4.00 -17.91
C PHE A 53 6.69 -5.37 -17.85
N ALA A 54 7.40 -6.42 -18.28
CA ALA A 54 6.96 -7.78 -18.05
C ALA A 54 6.92 -8.11 -16.56
N GLU A 55 6.14 -9.12 -16.18
CA GLU A 55 5.88 -9.46 -14.76
C GLU A 55 7.17 -9.55 -13.93
N ALA A 56 8.23 -10.17 -14.49
CA ALA A 56 9.50 -10.32 -13.78
C ALA A 56 10.19 -9.00 -13.46
N TYR A 57 9.84 -7.92 -14.16
CA TYR A 57 10.52 -6.62 -14.04
C TYR A 57 9.65 -5.50 -13.47
N LYS A 58 8.41 -5.80 -13.09
CA LYS A 58 7.55 -4.81 -12.46
C LYS A 58 8.13 -4.36 -11.13
N ASP A 59 8.00 -3.08 -10.84
CA ASP A 59 8.43 -2.52 -9.55
C ASP A 59 7.51 -2.97 -8.42
N VAL A 60 6.22 -3.10 -8.69
CA VAL A 60 5.22 -3.41 -7.67
C VAL A 60 4.34 -4.55 -8.16
N ILE A 61 4.24 -5.59 -7.36
CA ILE A 61 3.34 -6.71 -7.62
C ILE A 61 2.21 -6.64 -6.60
N HIS A 62 0.98 -6.63 -7.09
CA HIS A 62 -0.22 -6.63 -6.25
C HIS A 62 -0.61 -8.07 -5.93
N GLU A 63 -0.89 -8.34 -4.67
CA GLU A 63 -1.34 -9.66 -4.20
C GLU A 63 -0.40 -10.79 -4.62
N ASP A 64 0.90 -10.55 -4.49
CA ASP A 64 1.95 -11.49 -4.89
C ASP A 64 1.98 -12.68 -3.94
N ALA A 65 1.65 -13.88 -4.45
CA ALA A 65 1.67 -15.09 -3.65
C ALA A 65 3.09 -15.47 -3.27
N VAL A 66 3.38 -15.48 -1.98
CA VAL A 66 4.73 -15.76 -1.44
C VAL A 66 4.63 -16.91 -0.45
N LYS A 67 5.53 -17.89 -0.60
CA LYS A 67 5.63 -18.99 0.34
C LYS A 67 6.43 -18.57 1.57
N VAL A 68 5.83 -18.79 2.74
CA VAL A 68 6.49 -18.57 4.03
C VAL A 68 6.39 -19.89 4.81
N GLY A 69 7.47 -20.67 4.84
CA GLY A 69 7.44 -22.02 5.38
C GLY A 69 6.53 -22.91 4.54
N THR A 70 5.50 -23.50 5.15
CA THR A 70 4.50 -24.32 4.45
C THR A 70 3.24 -23.55 4.07
N THR A 71 3.17 -22.26 4.42
CA THR A 71 2.00 -21.42 4.20
C THR A 71 2.24 -20.47 3.04
N THR A 72 1.24 -20.34 2.16
CA THR A 72 1.27 -19.32 1.11
C THR A 72 0.60 -18.07 1.64
N LYS A 73 1.29 -16.93 1.52
CA LYS A 73 0.81 -15.61 1.89
C LYS A 73 0.69 -14.76 0.62
N ALA A 74 -0.28 -13.86 0.59
CA ALA A 74 -0.45 -12.92 -0.52
C ALA A 74 -0.54 -11.50 0.03
N PRO A 75 0.62 -10.86 0.35
CA PRO A 75 0.62 -9.47 0.79
C PRO A 75 0.00 -8.59 -0.30
N ASP A 76 -0.62 -7.47 0.11
CA ASP A 76 -1.28 -6.58 -0.83
C ASP A 76 -0.31 -6.02 -1.86
N TYR A 77 0.93 -5.75 -1.45
CA TYR A 77 1.97 -5.23 -2.33
C TYR A 77 3.29 -5.91 -2.06
N SER A 78 4.04 -6.20 -3.13
CA SER A 78 5.46 -6.54 -3.07
C SER A 78 6.22 -5.47 -3.86
N PHE A 79 7.17 -4.81 -3.21
CA PHE A 79 7.99 -3.78 -3.85
C PHE A 79 9.35 -4.36 -4.22
N ARG A 80 9.75 -4.16 -5.48
CA ARG A 80 10.94 -4.79 -6.06
C ARG A 80 11.86 -3.76 -6.70
N ILE A 81 13.14 -4.08 -6.72
CA ILE A 81 14.16 -3.31 -7.43
C ILE A 81 14.94 -4.30 -8.28
N GLY A 82 14.94 -4.09 -9.62
CA GLY A 82 15.61 -4.98 -10.54
C GLY A 82 15.09 -6.42 -10.50
N GLY A 83 13.78 -6.57 -10.26
CA GLY A 83 13.15 -7.89 -10.16
C GLY A 83 13.33 -8.60 -8.84
N GLN A 84 14.05 -7.99 -7.88
CA GLN A 84 14.27 -8.58 -6.57
C GLN A 84 13.36 -7.93 -5.53
N ARG A 85 12.62 -8.74 -4.77
CA ARG A 85 11.73 -8.25 -3.72
C ARG A 85 12.54 -7.58 -2.62
N LYS A 86 12.11 -6.38 -2.22
CA LYS A 86 12.76 -5.60 -1.16
C LYS A 86 11.93 -5.52 0.09
N PHE A 87 10.60 -5.33 -0.05
CA PHE A 87 9.70 -5.34 1.09
C PHE A 87 8.26 -5.61 0.64
N PHE A 88 7.43 -5.95 1.61
CA PHE A 88 5.99 -6.18 1.42
C PHE A 88 5.21 -5.13 2.19
N LEU A 89 3.99 -4.87 1.74
CA LEU A 89 3.08 -3.97 2.41
C LEU A 89 1.69 -4.60 2.48
N GLU A 90 1.04 -4.48 3.63
CA GLU A 90 -0.33 -4.90 3.84
C GLU A 90 -1.15 -3.72 4.31
N ALA A 91 -2.22 -3.38 3.57
CA ALA A 91 -3.09 -2.27 3.93
C ALA A 91 -4.11 -2.71 4.96
N LYS A 92 -4.46 -1.79 5.87
CA LYS A 92 -5.52 -2.00 6.86
C LYS A 92 -6.52 -0.86 6.75
N LYS A 93 -7.81 -1.17 6.91
CA LYS A 93 -8.84 -0.13 6.94
C LYS A 93 -8.64 0.76 8.17
N PRO A 94 -8.94 2.06 8.06
CA PRO A 94 -8.69 3.00 9.17
C PRO A 94 -9.47 2.71 10.45
N SER A 95 -10.55 1.94 10.39
CA SER A 95 -11.32 1.55 11.58
C SER A 95 -10.63 0.48 12.42
N VAL A 96 -9.57 -0.17 11.88
CA VAL A 96 -8.83 -1.19 12.61
C VAL A 96 -7.90 -0.53 13.64
N ASP A 97 -7.94 -1.03 14.88
CA ASP A 97 -6.99 -0.60 15.90
C ASP A 97 -5.72 -1.43 15.76
N LEU A 98 -4.63 -0.77 15.37
CA LEU A 98 -3.35 -1.44 15.16
C LEU A 98 -2.81 -2.13 16.43
N LYS A 99 -3.20 -1.66 17.60
CA LYS A 99 -2.80 -2.31 18.87
C LYS A 99 -3.39 -3.70 19.00
N ASP A 100 -4.57 -3.93 18.43
CA ASP A 100 -5.22 -5.24 18.46
C ASP A 100 -4.61 -6.19 17.45
N ASP A 101 -3.96 -5.68 16.41
CA ASP A 101 -3.32 -6.47 15.36
C ASP A 101 -1.87 -6.82 15.67
N ILE A 102 -1.25 -6.13 16.61
CA ILE A 102 0.14 -6.36 16.96
C ILE A 102 0.21 -7.36 18.11
N HIS A 103 0.71 -8.54 17.81
CA HIS A 103 0.90 -9.58 18.81
C HIS A 103 2.39 -9.72 19.13
N PRO A 104 2.76 -9.76 20.42
CA PRO A 104 4.13 -9.96 20.82
C PRO A 104 4.67 -11.34 20.39
#